data_99ca307cb6b726f0648bed758f2f13a3
#
_entry.id   99ca307cb6b726f0648bed758f2f13a3
#
_cell.length_a   1.000
_cell.length_b   1.000
_cell.length_c   1.000
_cell.angle_alpha   90.00
_cell.angle_beta   90.00
_cell.angle_gamma   90.00
#
_symmetry.space_group_name_H-M   'P 1'
#
loop_
_entity.id
_entity.type
_entity.pdbx_description
1 polymer ?
#
loop_
_entity_poly.entity_id
_entity_poly.type
_entity_poly.pdbx_seq_one_letter_code
_entity_poly.pdbx_strand_id
1 'polypeptide(L)'
;MRALARHPIRPQGRRFALPRAAWLALAAAVALPAAGAPAPPPDAGQVQRQAERALAAPPPPPPAAATSADPAGAGPQFEVHHFRLEGVTLLPEDTLHEALAPWRGRPLHFADLQAALRRIVAAYRAHGWFARADLPEQDITEGTVTVRVLEGRFGRLGVLEDDRRARGDFIARMVGRGLRAGEPYPLPRLERGLLLANDLPGVYVDGVLRPGEQPGTSDLVLQVDDGPLFGGSIAVGNDGSRYTGRAQAIARLTLDNPSGYGDQLGATLMRGEELEYAGTSYTLPLGTSGLRGSLGYTSLHYRLGKEFEELDARGASRLHRAGLGYPLLRSGSANVEMELAWTRRRQEDASLGEDLRLRRLQDLTLSLFGDAVHGGHGGGHTAWIADFVRGRARLEEAWLEFDPAAAVHGRYSMARLELRHDRWLGPDWYLRARLNGQRANGNLDSSLQFVLGGPAGVRGYPVNEAAGDSGAVLQLELHRLLGTGGDGELDAYLFADHGIIRQRQDPWGYMPDNHYGLSAAGLGLRWNRRGFTANLAVGVPVGNNPGGLDGDNQDGTGRGPQLWFNLRQRFRP
;
A
#
# COMPACT_ATOMS: atom_id res chain seq x y z
N MET A 1 52.60 49.98 8.94
CA MET A 1 52.38 51.06 7.95
C MET A 1 51.10 50.73 7.15
N ARG A 2 50.16 51.67 7.15
CA ARG A 2 48.87 51.76 6.40
C ARG A 2 47.86 50.58 6.49
N ALA A 3 46.91 50.80 7.39
CA ALA A 3 45.62 50.14 7.46
C ALA A 3 44.80 50.46 6.23
N LEU A 4 44.13 49.40 5.66
CA LEU A 4 43.04 49.54 4.69
C LEU A 4 41.71 49.19 5.39
N ALA A 5 40.91 50.22 5.60
CA ALA A 5 39.59 50.17 6.16
C ALA A 5 38.62 49.40 5.19
N ARG A 6 37.95 48.38 5.68
CA ARG A 6 36.83 47.73 5.00
C ARG A 6 35.54 48.48 5.31
N HIS A 7 34.96 49.12 4.31
CA HIS A 7 33.59 49.63 4.37
C HIS A 7 32.58 48.49 4.20
N PRO A 8 31.53 48.40 5.02
CA PRO A 8 30.44 47.49 4.79
C PRO A 8 29.47 48.05 3.73
N ILE A 9 29.31 47.32 2.63
CA ILE A 9 28.27 47.61 1.64
C ILE A 9 26.93 47.21 2.25
N ARG A 10 26.06 48.18 2.54
CA ARG A 10 24.63 47.94 2.85
C ARG A 10 23.88 47.68 1.55
N PRO A 11 23.08 46.63 1.44
CA PRO A 11 22.15 46.49 0.31
C PRO A 11 21.01 47.49 0.49
N GLN A 12 20.90 48.44 -0.42
CA GLN A 12 19.72 49.27 -0.56
C GLN A 12 18.59 48.45 -1.23
N GLY A 13 17.72 47.87 -0.42
CA GLY A 13 16.47 47.30 -0.89
C GLY A 13 15.52 48.41 -1.33
N ARG A 14 15.41 48.64 -2.63
CA ARG A 14 14.28 49.40 -3.19
C ARG A 14 13.02 48.56 -3.04
N ARG A 15 12.20 48.89 -2.05
CA ARG A 15 10.82 48.41 -1.97
C ARG A 15 10.01 49.17 -3.02
N PHE A 16 9.77 48.55 -4.18
CA PHE A 16 8.74 49.00 -5.10
C PHE A 16 7.37 48.58 -4.52
N ALA A 17 6.69 49.54 -3.90
CA ALA A 17 5.29 49.34 -3.54
C ALA A 17 4.43 49.48 -4.84
N LEU A 18 3.88 48.38 -5.32
CA LEU A 18 2.85 48.43 -6.34
C LEU A 18 1.61 49.18 -5.80
N PRO A 19 0.90 49.96 -6.63
CA PRO A 19 -0.27 50.67 -6.18
C PRO A 19 -1.34 49.69 -5.65
N ARG A 20 -1.94 50.03 -4.51
CA ARG A 20 -2.99 49.25 -3.82
C ARG A 20 -4.08 48.69 -4.74
N ALA A 21 -4.31 49.28 -5.89
CA ALA A 21 -5.30 48.84 -6.89
C ALA A 21 -4.91 47.52 -7.60
N ALA A 22 -3.61 47.25 -7.81
CA ALA A 22 -3.14 45.98 -8.41
C ALA A 22 -3.29 44.82 -7.42
N TRP A 23 -3.14 45.06 -6.13
CA TRP A 23 -3.37 44.08 -5.07
C TRP A 23 -4.85 43.72 -4.91
N LEU A 24 -5.76 44.66 -5.08
CA LEU A 24 -7.20 44.42 -5.02
C LEU A 24 -7.69 43.59 -6.22
N ALA A 25 -7.11 43.76 -7.40
CA ALA A 25 -7.47 42.94 -8.56
C ALA A 25 -6.95 41.50 -8.45
N LEU A 26 -5.77 41.28 -7.85
CA LEU A 26 -5.22 39.93 -7.63
C LEU A 26 -5.89 39.21 -6.44
N ALA A 27 -6.26 39.96 -5.38
CA ALA A 27 -7.01 39.47 -4.24
C ALA A 27 -8.47 39.11 -4.60
N ALA A 28 -9.10 39.86 -5.52
CA ALA A 28 -10.42 39.55 -6.02
C ALA A 28 -10.46 38.25 -6.84
N ALA A 29 -9.38 37.87 -7.52
CA ALA A 29 -9.29 36.61 -8.24
C ALA A 29 -9.16 35.38 -7.30
N VAL A 30 -8.84 35.56 -6.01
CA VAL A 30 -8.71 34.50 -5.01
C VAL A 30 -9.93 34.41 -4.08
N ALA A 31 -10.78 35.41 -4.01
CA ALA A 31 -11.75 35.59 -2.92
C ALA A 31 -13.20 35.24 -3.20
N LEU A 32 -13.65 35.04 -4.43
CA LEU A 32 -15.07 34.67 -4.71
C LEU A 32 -15.17 33.80 -5.96
N PRO A 33 -15.76 32.61 -5.91
CA PRO A 33 -16.36 32.04 -7.09
C PRO A 33 -17.66 32.79 -7.38
N ALA A 34 -17.57 33.91 -8.09
CA ALA A 34 -18.70 34.44 -8.81
C ALA A 34 -19.07 33.39 -9.88
N ALA A 35 -20.35 33.06 -10.02
CA ALA A 35 -20.80 32.18 -11.10
C ALA A 35 -20.21 32.70 -12.43
N GLY A 36 -19.35 31.90 -13.07
CA GLY A 36 -18.68 32.28 -14.32
C GLY A 36 -17.18 32.67 -14.20
N ALA A 37 -16.56 32.69 -13.02
CA ALA A 37 -15.11 32.91 -12.91
C ALA A 37 -14.33 31.63 -13.21
N PRO A 38 -13.23 31.68 -14.01
CA PRO A 38 -12.38 30.51 -14.24
C PRO A 38 -11.83 29.98 -12.91
N ALA A 39 -11.65 28.65 -12.82
CA ALA A 39 -11.08 28.03 -11.63
C ALA A 39 -9.70 28.65 -11.30
N PRO A 40 -9.38 28.87 -10.01
CA PRO A 40 -8.09 29.44 -9.64
C PRO A 40 -6.95 28.51 -10.08
N PRO A 41 -5.76 29.08 -10.40
CA PRO A 41 -4.61 28.30 -10.81
C PRO A 41 -4.24 27.25 -9.75
N PRO A 42 -3.88 26.01 -10.18
CA PRO A 42 -3.40 25.00 -9.25
C PRO A 42 -2.18 25.48 -8.47
N ASP A 43 -2.15 25.21 -7.17
CA ASP A 43 -1.05 25.57 -6.28
C ASP A 43 -0.12 24.37 -5.99
N ALA A 44 1.02 24.64 -5.32
CA ALA A 44 2.02 23.62 -4.97
C ALA A 44 1.43 22.44 -4.19
N GLY A 45 0.40 22.66 -3.38
CA GLY A 45 -0.27 21.61 -2.64
C GLY A 45 -1.07 20.67 -3.54
N GLN A 46 -1.80 21.21 -4.49
CA GLN A 46 -2.58 20.43 -5.46
C GLN A 46 -1.65 19.61 -6.37
N VAL A 47 -0.57 20.22 -6.88
CA VAL A 47 0.40 19.55 -7.75
C VAL A 47 1.17 18.46 -6.99
N GLN A 48 1.57 18.71 -5.73
CA GLN A 48 2.20 17.72 -4.85
C GLN A 48 1.28 16.50 -4.66
N ARG A 49 0.03 16.72 -4.28
CA ARG A 49 -0.94 15.65 -4.07
C ARG A 49 -1.18 14.84 -5.34
N GLN A 50 -1.25 15.48 -6.49
CA GLN A 50 -1.38 14.80 -7.78
C GLN A 50 -0.16 13.94 -8.07
N ALA A 51 1.06 14.45 -7.87
CA ALA A 51 2.30 13.68 -8.04
C ALA A 51 2.33 12.45 -7.11
N GLU A 52 1.97 12.61 -5.84
CA GLU A 52 1.86 11.51 -4.88
C GLU A 52 0.87 10.43 -5.33
N ARG A 53 -0.29 10.81 -5.90
CA ARG A 53 -1.27 9.86 -6.47
C ARG A 53 -0.77 9.11 -7.70
N ALA A 54 -0.12 9.80 -8.63
CA ALA A 54 0.48 9.18 -9.81
C ALA A 54 1.63 8.22 -9.42
N LEU A 55 2.28 8.48 -8.29
CA LEU A 55 3.30 7.60 -7.72
C LEU A 55 2.72 6.38 -7.01
N ALA A 56 1.45 6.35 -6.63
CA ALA A 56 0.83 5.19 -6.01
C ALA A 56 0.89 3.97 -6.95
N ALA A 57 1.40 2.85 -6.44
CA ALA A 57 1.52 1.65 -7.25
C ALA A 57 0.13 1.06 -7.52
N PRO A 58 -0.19 0.63 -8.77
CA PRO A 58 -1.39 -0.14 -8.99
C PRO A 58 -1.32 -1.44 -8.17
N PRO A 59 -2.44 -1.86 -7.58
CA PRO A 59 -2.48 -3.06 -6.76
C PRO A 59 -2.15 -4.31 -7.60
N PRO A 60 -1.47 -5.31 -7.02
CA PRO A 60 -1.21 -6.58 -7.68
C PRO A 60 -2.53 -7.30 -7.99
N PRO A 61 -2.54 -8.24 -8.97
CA PRO A 61 -3.68 -9.11 -9.20
C PRO A 61 -3.95 -9.97 -7.94
N PRO A 62 -5.21 -10.42 -7.73
CA PRO A 62 -5.51 -11.32 -6.62
C PRO A 62 -4.76 -12.65 -6.80
N PRO A 63 -4.34 -13.33 -5.70
CA PRO A 63 -3.73 -14.65 -5.79
C PRO A 63 -4.69 -15.64 -6.42
N ALA A 64 -4.16 -16.54 -7.29
CA ALA A 64 -4.95 -17.58 -7.94
C ALA A 64 -5.55 -18.54 -6.90
N ALA A 65 -6.78 -19.01 -7.15
CA ALA A 65 -7.42 -19.99 -6.30
C ALA A 65 -6.65 -21.33 -6.34
N ALA A 66 -6.22 -21.82 -5.17
CA ALA A 66 -5.56 -23.11 -5.06
C ALA A 66 -6.59 -24.23 -5.22
N THR A 67 -6.43 -25.06 -6.25
CA THR A 67 -7.19 -26.31 -6.44
C THR A 67 -6.40 -27.47 -5.84
N SER A 68 -6.92 -28.06 -4.77
CA SER A 68 -6.43 -29.33 -4.23
C SER A 68 -7.40 -30.46 -4.60
N ALA A 69 -6.91 -31.44 -5.36
CA ALA A 69 -7.65 -32.70 -5.61
C ALA A 69 -6.97 -33.82 -4.80
N ASP A 70 -7.74 -34.52 -3.97
CA ASP A 70 -7.30 -35.72 -3.27
C ASP A 70 -7.51 -36.94 -4.19
N PRO A 71 -6.53 -37.85 -4.34
CA PRO A 71 -6.72 -39.08 -5.09
C PRO A 71 -7.48 -40.12 -4.26
N ALA A 72 -8.51 -40.74 -4.87
CA ALA A 72 -9.22 -41.88 -4.31
C ALA A 72 -8.31 -43.11 -4.31
N GLY A 73 -8.19 -43.78 -3.17
CA GLY A 73 -7.34 -44.97 -3.00
C GLY A 73 -8.02 -46.28 -3.33
N ALA A 74 -7.29 -47.16 -4.04
CA ALA A 74 -7.60 -48.56 -4.19
C ALA A 74 -6.67 -49.40 -3.30
N GLY A 75 -7.18 -50.34 -2.51
CA GLY A 75 -6.37 -51.20 -1.63
C GLY A 75 -7.26 -52.06 -0.70
N PRO A 76 -6.65 -52.92 0.14
CA PRO A 76 -7.41 -53.75 1.11
C PRO A 76 -8.15 -52.90 2.11
N GLN A 77 -9.32 -53.37 2.54
CA GLN A 77 -10.16 -52.72 3.55
C GLN A 77 -10.00 -53.41 4.90
N PHE A 78 -10.04 -52.66 5.96
CA PHE A 78 -10.05 -53.10 7.35
C PHE A 78 -11.01 -52.22 8.16
N GLU A 79 -11.62 -52.84 9.18
CA GLU A 79 -12.57 -52.12 10.05
C GLU A 79 -11.84 -51.55 11.25
N VAL A 80 -12.01 -50.24 11.51
CA VAL A 80 -11.37 -49.55 12.64
C VAL A 80 -12.43 -49.13 13.65
N HIS A 81 -12.35 -49.71 14.85
CA HIS A 81 -13.23 -49.36 15.96
C HIS A 81 -12.61 -48.32 16.88
N HIS A 82 -11.34 -48.43 17.11
CA HIS A 82 -10.62 -47.57 18.05
C HIS A 82 -9.27 -47.09 17.49
N PHE A 83 -8.96 -45.81 17.79
CA PHE A 83 -7.62 -45.26 17.61
C PHE A 83 -6.94 -45.13 18.97
N ARG A 84 -5.78 -45.78 19.16
CA ARG A 84 -4.92 -45.61 20.30
C ARG A 84 -3.87 -44.56 19.94
N LEU A 85 -3.81 -43.48 20.71
CA LEU A 85 -2.88 -42.38 20.47
C LEU A 85 -1.70 -42.51 21.44
N GLU A 86 -0.46 -42.55 20.93
CA GLU A 86 0.76 -42.60 21.72
C GLU A 86 1.58 -41.31 21.50
N GLY A 87 2.14 -40.77 22.58
CA GLY A 87 3.03 -39.60 22.52
C GLY A 87 2.31 -38.25 22.51
N VAL A 88 1.02 -38.22 22.84
CA VAL A 88 0.20 -37.00 22.95
C VAL A 88 0.42 -36.37 24.34
N THR A 89 0.90 -35.12 24.37
CA THR A 89 1.11 -34.35 25.61
C THR A 89 0.66 -32.90 25.51
N LEU A 90 0.55 -32.32 24.30
CA LEU A 90 0.26 -30.91 24.07
C LEU A 90 -1.23 -30.63 23.84
N LEU A 91 -1.99 -31.62 23.38
CA LEU A 91 -3.42 -31.51 23.17
C LEU A 91 -4.18 -32.48 24.06
N PRO A 92 -5.41 -32.16 24.49
CA PRO A 92 -6.33 -33.13 25.10
C PRO A 92 -6.60 -34.28 24.10
N GLU A 93 -6.55 -35.54 24.55
CA GLU A 93 -6.83 -36.69 23.71
C GLU A 93 -8.23 -36.62 23.10
N ASP A 94 -9.21 -36.09 23.82
CA ASP A 94 -10.59 -35.90 23.35
C ASP A 94 -10.67 -35.05 22.07
N THR A 95 -9.82 -34.01 21.98
CA THR A 95 -9.74 -33.17 20.76
C THR A 95 -9.31 -33.97 19.52
N LEU A 96 -8.36 -34.88 19.70
CA LEU A 96 -7.87 -35.74 18.62
C LEU A 96 -8.86 -36.87 18.33
N HIS A 97 -9.51 -37.40 19.35
CA HIS A 97 -10.55 -38.40 19.21
C HIS A 97 -11.77 -37.85 18.46
N GLU A 98 -12.17 -36.61 18.72
CA GLU A 98 -13.22 -35.92 17.98
C GLU A 98 -12.80 -35.68 16.53
N ALA A 99 -11.55 -35.27 16.29
CA ALA A 99 -11.01 -35.10 14.95
C ALA A 99 -10.98 -36.41 14.13
N LEU A 100 -10.86 -37.56 14.79
CA LEU A 100 -10.84 -38.91 14.18
C LEU A 100 -12.23 -39.56 14.08
N ALA A 101 -13.26 -38.97 14.64
CA ALA A 101 -14.63 -39.53 14.63
C ALA A 101 -15.12 -39.95 13.24
N PRO A 102 -14.86 -39.26 12.12
CA PRO A 102 -15.28 -39.67 10.78
C PRO A 102 -14.69 -41.01 10.30
N TRP A 103 -13.63 -41.50 10.92
CA TRP A 103 -12.93 -42.73 10.53
C TRP A 103 -13.16 -43.90 11.49
N ARG A 104 -14.10 -43.80 12.43
CA ARG A 104 -14.47 -44.88 13.35
C ARG A 104 -15.70 -45.66 12.88
N GLY A 105 -15.72 -46.96 13.13
CA GLY A 105 -16.88 -47.83 12.93
C GLY A 105 -17.27 -48.04 11.47
N ARG A 106 -16.33 -47.92 10.54
CA ARG A 106 -16.55 -48.15 9.11
C ARG A 106 -15.31 -48.82 8.48
N PRO A 107 -15.52 -49.55 7.37
CA PRO A 107 -14.39 -50.04 6.59
C PRO A 107 -13.53 -48.90 6.04
N LEU A 108 -12.21 -48.99 6.21
CA LEU A 108 -11.23 -48.00 5.75
C LEU A 108 -10.23 -48.62 4.80
N HIS A 109 -9.82 -47.86 3.81
CA HIS A 109 -8.64 -48.15 3.02
C HIS A 109 -7.38 -47.48 3.67
N PHE A 110 -6.19 -47.90 3.27
CA PHE A 110 -4.94 -47.29 3.75
C PHE A 110 -4.90 -45.77 3.47
N ALA A 111 -5.49 -45.33 2.37
CA ALA A 111 -5.63 -43.90 2.06
C ALA A 111 -6.48 -43.13 3.09
N ASP A 112 -7.52 -43.76 3.64
CA ASP A 112 -8.34 -43.19 4.72
C ASP A 112 -7.54 -43.02 6.01
N LEU A 113 -6.68 -44.00 6.36
CA LEU A 113 -5.78 -43.87 7.51
C LEU A 113 -4.77 -42.72 7.31
N GLN A 114 -4.22 -42.58 6.11
CA GLN A 114 -3.36 -41.44 5.83
C GLN A 114 -4.12 -40.10 5.95
N ALA A 115 -5.40 -40.07 5.54
CA ALA A 115 -6.24 -38.90 5.73
C ALA A 115 -6.51 -38.60 7.22
N ALA A 116 -6.73 -39.66 8.03
CA ALA A 116 -6.85 -39.55 9.49
C ALA A 116 -5.56 -39.00 10.14
N LEU A 117 -4.37 -39.47 9.72
CA LEU A 117 -3.10 -38.93 10.19
C LEU A 117 -2.94 -37.44 9.82
N ARG A 118 -3.26 -37.09 8.58
CA ARG A 118 -3.26 -35.66 8.16
C ARG A 118 -4.18 -34.81 9.02
N ARG A 119 -5.33 -35.39 9.46
CA ARG A 119 -6.29 -34.69 10.33
C ARG A 119 -5.73 -34.45 11.73
N ILE A 120 -5.01 -35.41 12.30
CA ILE A 120 -4.27 -35.24 13.57
C ILE A 120 -3.26 -34.10 13.43
N VAL A 121 -2.40 -34.13 12.41
CA VAL A 121 -1.41 -33.08 12.15
C VAL A 121 -2.09 -31.71 11.97
N ALA A 122 -3.22 -31.67 11.28
CA ALA A 122 -4.01 -30.45 11.12
C ALA A 122 -4.60 -29.94 12.44
N ALA A 123 -5.02 -30.84 13.36
CA ALA A 123 -5.47 -30.44 14.70
C ALA A 123 -4.35 -29.80 15.51
N TYR A 124 -3.13 -30.40 15.53
CA TYR A 124 -1.96 -29.79 16.16
C TYR A 124 -1.64 -28.42 15.56
N ARG A 125 -1.65 -28.30 14.24
CA ARG A 125 -1.39 -27.03 13.53
C ARG A 125 -2.43 -25.97 13.88
N ALA A 126 -3.71 -26.36 13.97
CA ALA A 126 -4.79 -25.44 14.35
C ALA A 126 -4.62 -24.89 15.78
N HIS A 127 -3.97 -25.64 16.66
CA HIS A 127 -3.62 -25.23 18.03
C HIS A 127 -2.21 -24.60 18.14
N GLY A 128 -1.55 -24.40 16.98
CA GLY A 128 -0.25 -23.71 16.94
C GLY A 128 0.97 -24.58 17.25
N TRP A 129 0.86 -25.91 17.14
CA TRP A 129 1.96 -26.84 17.44
C TRP A 129 2.42 -27.59 16.19
N PHE A 130 3.69 -27.97 16.18
CA PHE A 130 4.25 -28.87 15.18
C PHE A 130 4.21 -30.31 15.70
N ALA A 131 3.56 -31.20 14.93
CA ALA A 131 3.58 -32.62 15.22
C ALA A 131 3.65 -33.43 13.92
N ARG A 132 4.15 -34.63 14.01
CA ARG A 132 4.12 -35.67 13.00
C ARG A 132 3.30 -36.83 13.53
N ALA A 133 2.48 -37.44 12.72
CA ALA A 133 1.74 -38.64 13.03
C ALA A 133 2.14 -39.75 12.05
N ASP A 134 2.46 -40.93 12.55
CA ASP A 134 2.79 -42.11 11.75
C ASP A 134 2.10 -43.36 12.31
N LEU A 135 1.98 -44.37 11.45
CA LEU A 135 1.47 -45.69 11.80
C LEU A 135 2.69 -46.60 12.01
N PRO A 136 2.96 -47.06 13.25
CA PRO A 136 3.95 -48.09 13.46
C PRO A 136 3.48 -49.39 12.78
N GLU A 137 4.45 -50.29 12.53
CA GLU A 137 4.13 -51.65 12.09
C GLU A 137 3.28 -52.36 13.15
N GLN A 138 2.08 -52.80 12.79
CA GLN A 138 1.07 -53.32 13.72
C GLN A 138 0.09 -54.28 13.05
N ASP A 139 -0.52 -55.15 13.85
CA ASP A 139 -1.65 -55.95 13.45
C ASP A 139 -2.98 -55.25 13.80
N ILE A 140 -3.86 -55.13 12.82
CA ILE A 140 -5.14 -54.37 12.94
C ILE A 140 -6.35 -55.36 13.02
N THR A 141 -6.10 -56.66 13.15
CA THR A 141 -7.20 -57.68 13.15
C THR A 141 -8.22 -57.48 14.27
N GLU A 142 -7.88 -56.83 15.38
CA GLU A 142 -8.79 -56.50 16.48
C GLU A 142 -9.49 -55.12 16.31
N GLY A 143 -9.38 -54.46 15.14
CA GLY A 143 -10.03 -53.19 14.86
C GLY A 143 -9.44 -51.99 15.65
N THR A 144 -8.30 -52.14 16.30
CA THR A 144 -7.58 -51.07 16.98
C THR A 144 -6.38 -50.62 16.15
N VAL A 145 -6.32 -49.33 15.82
CA VAL A 145 -5.17 -48.73 15.13
C VAL A 145 -4.38 -47.85 16.09
N THR A 146 -3.14 -48.19 16.28
CA THR A 146 -2.19 -47.36 17.06
C THR A 146 -1.59 -46.28 16.15
N VAL A 147 -1.71 -45.03 16.56
CA VAL A 147 -1.10 -43.88 15.92
C VAL A 147 -0.06 -43.29 16.85
N ARG A 148 1.19 -43.26 16.38
CA ARG A 148 2.26 -42.60 17.10
C ARG A 148 2.34 -41.15 16.71
N VAL A 149 2.19 -40.24 17.69
CA VAL A 149 2.36 -38.80 17.51
C VAL A 149 3.72 -38.39 18.06
N LEU A 150 4.49 -37.76 17.20
CA LEU A 150 5.78 -37.16 17.57
C LEU A 150 5.60 -35.66 17.68
N GLU A 151 5.49 -35.15 18.89
CA GLU A 151 5.40 -33.72 19.16
C GLU A 151 6.80 -33.10 19.00
N GLY A 152 6.95 -32.21 18.02
CA GLY A 152 8.23 -31.60 17.71
C GLY A 152 8.69 -30.64 18.80
N ARG A 153 9.88 -30.87 19.35
CA ARG A 153 10.55 -29.97 20.31
C ARG A 153 11.73 -29.28 19.63
N PHE A 154 11.87 -27.98 19.92
CA PHE A 154 12.96 -27.19 19.37
C PHE A 154 14.31 -27.63 19.97
N GLY A 155 15.29 -27.96 19.12
CA GLY A 155 16.65 -28.24 19.49
C GLY A 155 17.51 -26.97 19.43
N ARG A 156 18.15 -26.76 18.30
CA ARG A 156 19.01 -25.59 18.04
C ARG A 156 18.60 -24.88 16.74
N LEU A 157 19.03 -23.64 16.64
CA LEU A 157 18.94 -22.87 15.40
C LEU A 157 20.37 -22.71 14.84
N GLY A 158 20.57 -23.19 13.62
CA GLY A 158 21.79 -23.02 12.86
C GLY A 158 21.53 -22.21 11.58
N VAL A 159 22.59 -21.60 11.06
CA VAL A 159 22.61 -20.97 9.74
C VAL A 159 23.61 -21.72 8.90
N LEU A 160 23.27 -22.06 7.68
CA LEU A 160 24.28 -22.56 6.73
C LEU A 160 25.19 -21.36 6.42
N GLU A 161 26.45 -21.48 6.85
CA GLU A 161 27.47 -20.47 6.63
C GLU A 161 27.82 -20.45 5.13
N ASP A 162 27.70 -19.24 4.54
CA ASP A 162 28.14 -18.96 3.18
C ASP A 162 28.61 -17.50 3.15
N ASP A 163 29.51 -17.17 2.22
CA ASP A 163 30.06 -15.81 2.08
C ASP A 163 29.04 -14.88 1.40
N ARG A 164 28.03 -14.45 2.18
CA ARG A 164 26.87 -13.67 1.70
C ARG A 164 26.85 -12.27 2.30
N ARG A 165 26.18 -11.35 1.60
CA ARG A 165 25.95 -9.97 2.07
C ARG A 165 25.01 -9.96 3.28
N ALA A 166 23.92 -10.74 3.22
CA ALA A 166 22.95 -10.86 4.31
C ALA A 166 23.59 -11.46 5.57
N ARG A 167 23.42 -10.79 6.70
CA ARG A 167 24.01 -11.23 7.99
C ARG A 167 23.20 -12.36 8.62
N GLY A 168 23.66 -13.60 8.46
CA GLY A 168 23.00 -14.79 8.95
C GLY A 168 22.73 -14.78 10.45
N ASP A 169 23.66 -14.24 11.26
CA ASP A 169 23.53 -14.11 12.72
C ASP A 169 22.37 -13.15 13.12
N PHE A 170 22.16 -12.07 12.37
CA PHE A 170 21.06 -11.14 12.59
C PHE A 170 19.72 -11.81 12.24
N ILE A 171 19.67 -12.52 11.12
CA ILE A 171 18.49 -13.27 10.65
C ILE A 171 18.15 -14.39 11.62
N ALA A 172 19.15 -15.14 12.09
CA ALA A 172 18.96 -16.19 13.08
C ALA A 172 18.34 -15.66 14.38
N ARG A 173 18.82 -14.52 14.88
CA ARG A 173 18.21 -13.86 16.06
C ARG A 173 16.79 -13.39 15.80
N MET A 174 16.44 -13.00 14.57
CA MET A 174 15.08 -12.61 14.20
C MET A 174 14.14 -13.81 14.18
N VAL A 175 14.52 -14.87 13.47
CA VAL A 175 13.73 -16.11 13.35
C VAL A 175 13.64 -16.84 14.70
N GLY A 176 14.75 -16.93 15.43
CA GLY A 176 14.84 -17.62 16.72
C GLY A 176 14.14 -16.90 17.88
N ARG A 177 13.60 -15.70 17.65
CA ARG A 177 12.95 -14.92 18.71
C ARG A 177 11.76 -15.65 19.31
N GLY A 178 11.89 -16.06 20.59
CA GLY A 178 10.86 -16.78 21.33
C GLY A 178 10.84 -18.29 21.11
N LEU A 179 11.83 -18.86 20.42
CA LEU A 179 12.12 -20.29 20.43
C LEU A 179 13.07 -20.62 21.60
N ARG A 180 12.80 -21.71 22.31
CA ARG A 180 13.63 -22.17 23.43
C ARG A 180 13.90 -23.65 23.29
N ALA A 181 15.15 -24.03 23.48
CA ALA A 181 15.58 -25.42 23.40
C ALA A 181 14.79 -26.32 24.37
N GLY A 182 14.35 -27.49 23.90
CA GLY A 182 13.56 -28.46 24.65
C GLY A 182 12.04 -28.12 24.73
N GLU A 183 11.63 -26.90 24.39
CA GLU A 183 10.19 -26.52 24.34
C GLU A 183 9.54 -27.00 23.03
N PRO A 184 8.23 -27.27 23.02
CA PRO A 184 7.49 -27.55 21.81
C PRO A 184 7.61 -26.39 20.79
N TYR A 185 7.62 -26.72 19.48
CA TYR A 185 7.66 -25.71 18.43
C TYR A 185 6.38 -24.87 18.42
N PRO A 186 6.44 -23.55 18.72
CA PRO A 186 5.31 -22.64 18.57
C PRO A 186 5.24 -22.18 17.12
N LEU A 187 4.47 -22.91 16.27
CA LEU A 187 4.34 -22.63 14.84
C LEU A 187 4.08 -21.17 14.48
N PRO A 188 3.17 -20.45 15.17
CA PRO A 188 2.92 -19.05 14.84
C PRO A 188 4.13 -18.14 15.06
N ARG A 189 4.99 -18.45 16.05
CA ARG A 189 6.22 -17.68 16.30
C ARG A 189 7.29 -17.99 15.27
N LEU A 190 7.44 -19.27 14.91
CA LEU A 190 8.36 -19.70 13.86
C LEU A 190 7.96 -19.10 12.51
N GLU A 191 6.68 -19.23 12.12
CA GLU A 191 6.14 -18.63 10.90
C GLU A 191 6.37 -17.13 10.88
N ARG A 192 6.00 -16.42 11.95
CA ARG A 192 6.25 -14.98 12.07
C ARG A 192 7.73 -14.64 11.89
N GLY A 193 8.64 -15.39 12.52
CA GLY A 193 10.07 -15.14 12.43
C GLY A 193 10.61 -15.30 11.01
N LEU A 194 10.22 -16.37 10.31
CA LEU A 194 10.58 -16.61 8.91
C LEU A 194 9.99 -15.55 7.97
N LEU A 195 8.73 -15.19 8.17
CA LEU A 195 8.07 -14.16 7.36
C LEU A 195 8.73 -12.79 7.55
N LEU A 196 9.06 -12.39 8.80
CA LEU A 196 9.76 -11.14 9.07
C LEU A 196 11.16 -11.10 8.45
N ALA A 197 11.86 -12.23 8.41
CA ALA A 197 13.16 -12.35 7.77
C ALA A 197 13.03 -12.24 6.23
N ASN A 198 12.00 -12.83 5.64
CA ASN A 198 11.70 -12.73 4.21
C ASN A 198 11.08 -11.37 3.80
N ASP A 199 10.61 -10.56 4.75
CA ASP A 199 10.18 -9.18 4.49
C ASP A 199 11.37 -8.20 4.37
N LEU A 200 12.60 -8.65 4.70
CA LEU A 200 13.80 -7.83 4.54
C LEU A 200 14.15 -7.69 3.06
N PRO A 201 14.31 -6.45 2.55
CA PRO A 201 14.72 -6.25 1.15
C PRO A 201 16.00 -6.99 0.80
N GLY A 202 16.01 -7.67 -0.34
CA GLY A 202 17.20 -8.36 -0.85
C GLY A 202 17.69 -9.53 0.01
N VAL A 203 16.79 -10.17 0.76
CA VAL A 203 17.06 -11.35 1.59
C VAL A 203 16.01 -12.41 1.31
N TYR A 204 16.44 -13.67 1.16
CA TYR A 204 15.57 -14.85 1.11
C TYR A 204 15.98 -15.83 2.20
N VAL A 205 15.02 -16.34 2.94
CA VAL A 205 15.27 -17.25 4.06
C VAL A 205 14.36 -18.47 3.97
N ASP A 206 14.97 -19.63 3.89
CA ASP A 206 14.29 -20.91 4.02
C ASP A 206 14.71 -21.62 5.30
N GLY A 207 13.77 -22.30 5.95
CA GLY A 207 14.00 -23.05 7.16
C GLY A 207 13.81 -24.55 6.94
N VAL A 208 14.84 -25.35 7.21
CA VAL A 208 14.79 -26.81 7.12
C VAL A 208 14.91 -27.41 8.52
N LEU A 209 13.95 -28.27 8.87
CA LEU A 209 14.02 -29.04 10.11
C LEU A 209 14.88 -30.29 9.91
N ARG A 210 15.85 -30.51 10.80
CA ARG A 210 16.71 -31.71 10.87
C ARG A 210 16.55 -32.40 12.22
N PRO A 211 16.80 -33.71 12.33
CA PRO A 211 16.87 -34.36 13.64
C PRO A 211 17.86 -33.63 14.54
N GLY A 212 17.46 -33.34 15.78
CA GLY A 212 18.31 -32.71 16.77
C GLY A 212 19.23 -33.71 17.47
N GLU A 213 20.18 -33.22 18.28
CA GLU A 213 21.12 -34.05 19.04
C GLU A 213 20.41 -34.86 20.13
N GLN A 214 19.37 -34.31 20.74
CA GLN A 214 18.59 -35.02 21.76
C GLN A 214 17.39 -35.74 21.12
N PRO A 215 17.07 -36.95 21.55
CA PRO A 215 15.89 -37.67 21.08
C PRO A 215 14.62 -36.84 21.25
N GLY A 216 13.78 -36.79 20.21
CA GLY A 216 12.53 -36.02 20.20
C GLY A 216 12.69 -34.52 19.93
N THR A 217 13.93 -34.04 19.71
CA THR A 217 14.17 -32.66 19.28
C THR A 217 14.42 -32.56 17.78
N SER A 218 14.15 -31.38 17.21
CA SER A 218 14.48 -31.03 15.84
C SER A 218 15.27 -29.72 15.82
N ASP A 219 16.34 -29.68 15.06
CA ASP A 219 17.14 -28.48 14.83
C ASP A 219 16.56 -27.73 13.62
N LEU A 220 16.45 -26.41 13.72
CA LEU A 220 16.10 -25.54 12.62
C LEU A 220 17.35 -25.01 11.95
N VAL A 221 17.57 -25.35 10.69
CA VAL A 221 18.70 -24.86 9.90
C VAL A 221 18.19 -23.88 8.88
N LEU A 222 18.64 -22.63 8.98
CA LEU A 222 18.28 -21.57 8.03
C LEU A 222 19.25 -21.58 6.86
N GLN A 223 18.70 -21.59 5.67
CA GLN A 223 19.40 -21.23 4.46
C GLN A 223 19.05 -19.76 4.15
N VAL A 224 20.08 -18.91 4.11
CA VAL A 224 19.92 -17.47 3.84
C VAL A 224 20.53 -17.19 2.48
N ASP A 225 19.76 -16.65 1.56
CA ASP A 225 20.20 -16.31 0.21
C ASP A 225 20.09 -14.80 -0.04
N ASP A 226 21.10 -14.24 -0.74
CA ASP A 226 21.06 -12.86 -1.17
C ASP A 226 20.13 -12.70 -2.36
N GLY A 227 19.20 -11.78 -2.22
CA GLY A 227 18.45 -11.26 -3.35
C GLY A 227 19.25 -10.22 -4.16
N PRO A 228 18.69 -9.77 -5.30
CA PRO A 228 19.30 -8.73 -6.10
C PRO A 228 19.59 -7.46 -5.29
N LEU A 229 20.77 -6.90 -5.48
CA LEU A 229 21.16 -5.63 -4.84
C LEU A 229 20.38 -4.44 -5.42
N PHE A 230 20.12 -4.45 -6.72
CA PHE A 230 19.41 -3.39 -7.43
C PHE A 230 18.04 -3.86 -7.87
N GLY A 231 17.05 -3.02 -7.63
CA GLY A 231 15.69 -3.16 -8.15
C GLY A 231 15.21 -1.86 -8.77
N GLY A 232 14.11 -1.92 -9.48
CA GLY A 232 13.52 -0.70 -9.99
C GLY A 232 12.39 -0.89 -10.98
N SER A 233 11.86 0.23 -11.44
CA SER A 233 10.85 0.25 -12.51
C SER A 233 10.86 1.57 -13.25
N ILE A 234 10.46 1.53 -14.50
CA ILE A 234 10.10 2.71 -15.29
C ILE A 234 8.63 2.61 -15.64
N ALA A 235 7.91 3.72 -15.56
CA ALA A 235 6.52 3.81 -15.97
C ALA A 235 6.30 5.08 -16.79
N VAL A 236 5.36 5.02 -17.74
CA VAL A 236 4.84 6.17 -18.46
C VAL A 236 3.32 6.10 -18.47
N GLY A 237 2.66 7.24 -18.33
CA GLY A 237 1.21 7.33 -18.28
C GLY A 237 0.72 8.74 -18.59
N ASN A 238 -0.59 8.91 -18.59
CA ASN A 238 -1.24 10.19 -18.81
C ASN A 238 -2.06 10.69 -17.60
N ASP A 239 -1.59 10.33 -16.40
CA ASP A 239 -2.25 10.64 -15.12
C ASP A 239 -1.95 12.09 -14.66
N GLY A 240 -1.27 12.89 -15.48
CA GLY A 240 -0.90 14.28 -15.20
C GLY A 240 -2.05 15.26 -15.38
N SER A 241 -1.91 16.46 -14.76
CA SER A 241 -2.82 17.59 -14.97
C SER A 241 -2.61 18.21 -16.35
N ARG A 242 -3.66 18.78 -16.91
CA ARG A 242 -3.60 19.58 -18.12
C ARG A 242 -2.61 20.75 -18.01
N TYR A 243 -2.46 21.32 -16.83
CA TYR A 243 -1.63 22.51 -16.60
C TYR A 243 -0.14 22.22 -16.38
N THR A 244 0.22 21.01 -15.98
CA THR A 244 1.62 20.60 -15.76
C THR A 244 2.08 19.49 -16.71
N GLY A 245 1.23 19.15 -17.69
CA GLY A 245 1.44 18.08 -18.65
C GLY A 245 0.73 16.77 -18.24
N ARG A 246 -0.11 16.26 -19.14
CA ARG A 246 -0.82 15.00 -18.90
C ARG A 246 0.13 13.80 -18.94
N ALA A 247 1.07 13.81 -19.87
CA ALA A 247 2.07 12.74 -20.00
C ALA A 247 3.12 12.86 -18.88
N GLN A 248 3.38 11.73 -18.20
CA GLN A 248 4.37 11.64 -17.14
C GLN A 248 5.21 10.39 -17.29
N ALA A 249 6.51 10.52 -17.01
CA ALA A 249 7.46 9.42 -16.90
C ALA A 249 7.93 9.31 -15.46
N ILE A 250 7.96 8.10 -14.92
CA ILE A 250 8.33 7.81 -13.54
C ILE A 250 9.43 6.75 -13.56
N ALA A 251 10.55 7.02 -12.89
CA ALA A 251 11.61 6.05 -12.63
C ALA A 251 11.72 5.81 -11.12
N ARG A 252 11.79 4.55 -10.71
CA ARG A 252 12.08 4.13 -9.34
C ARG A 252 13.28 3.21 -9.34
N LEU A 253 14.17 3.44 -8.41
CA LEU A 253 15.38 2.64 -8.19
C LEU A 253 15.44 2.26 -6.73
N THR A 254 15.84 1.04 -6.43
CA THR A 254 16.11 0.57 -5.08
C THR A 254 17.48 -0.06 -5.00
N LEU A 255 18.12 0.13 -3.86
CA LEU A 255 19.33 -0.58 -3.44
C LEU A 255 18.94 -1.39 -2.21
N ASP A 256 18.85 -2.71 -2.38
CA ASP A 256 18.29 -3.63 -1.41
C ASP A 256 19.40 -4.30 -0.60
N ASN A 257 19.32 -4.22 0.72
CA ASN A 257 20.27 -4.80 1.67
C ASN A 257 21.74 -4.36 1.49
N PRO A 258 22.06 -3.07 1.29
CA PRO A 258 23.44 -2.63 1.12
C PRO A 258 24.32 -2.88 2.36
N SER A 259 23.76 -2.82 3.59
CA SER A 259 24.51 -3.01 4.83
C SER A 259 24.55 -4.47 5.32
N GLY A 260 23.75 -5.36 4.72
CA GLY A 260 23.59 -6.75 5.14
C GLY A 260 22.52 -6.97 6.21
N TYR A 261 21.87 -5.93 6.72
CA TYR A 261 20.82 -6.03 7.75
C TYR A 261 19.39 -6.00 7.18
N GLY A 262 19.22 -5.97 5.84
CA GLY A 262 17.92 -5.86 5.21
C GLY A 262 17.41 -4.42 5.14
N ASP A 263 18.29 -3.47 5.01
CA ASP A 263 18.00 -2.06 4.77
C ASP A 263 17.74 -1.80 3.28
N GLN A 264 17.09 -0.68 2.98
CA GLN A 264 16.78 -0.29 1.60
C GLN A 264 16.96 1.21 1.41
N LEU A 265 17.70 1.59 0.38
CA LEU A 265 17.74 2.95 -0.14
C LEU A 265 16.88 3.02 -1.41
N GLY A 266 15.93 3.96 -1.44
CA GLY A 266 15.05 4.20 -2.57
C GLY A 266 15.28 5.57 -3.20
N ALA A 267 15.15 5.66 -4.53
CA ALA A 267 15.08 6.91 -5.28
C ALA A 267 13.89 6.87 -6.23
N THR A 268 13.17 7.98 -6.33
CA THR A 268 12.04 8.16 -7.25
C THR A 268 12.21 9.46 -8.00
N LEU A 269 12.11 9.39 -9.31
CA LEU A 269 12.11 10.54 -10.20
C LEU A 269 10.81 10.52 -11.01
N MET A 270 10.19 11.68 -11.17
CA MET A 270 9.05 11.87 -12.06
C MET A 270 9.28 13.12 -12.89
N ARG A 271 8.99 13.02 -14.18
CA ARG A 271 9.05 14.13 -15.14
C ARG A 271 7.72 14.20 -15.90
N GLY A 272 7.09 15.37 -15.85
CA GLY A 272 6.04 15.80 -16.77
C GLY A 272 6.55 16.87 -17.72
N GLU A 273 5.68 17.49 -18.49
CA GLU A 273 6.02 18.62 -19.36
C GLU A 273 6.53 19.81 -18.53
N GLU A 274 5.79 20.20 -17.50
CA GLU A 274 6.07 21.32 -16.62
C GLU A 274 6.15 20.88 -15.13
N LEU A 275 6.53 19.62 -14.87
CA LEU A 275 6.63 19.02 -13.55
C LEU A 275 7.92 18.25 -13.39
N GLU A 276 8.62 18.51 -12.30
CA GLU A 276 9.78 17.74 -11.84
C GLU A 276 9.58 17.30 -10.41
N TYR A 277 9.75 16.01 -10.15
CA TYR A 277 9.72 15.44 -8.81
C TYR A 277 10.93 14.54 -8.59
N ALA A 278 11.58 14.71 -7.45
CA ALA A 278 12.64 13.84 -6.98
C ALA A 278 12.40 13.47 -5.52
N GLY A 279 12.53 12.19 -5.21
CA GLY A 279 12.40 11.67 -3.85
C GLY A 279 13.49 10.66 -3.52
N THR A 280 13.90 10.62 -2.26
CA THR A 280 14.77 9.58 -1.71
C THR A 280 14.21 9.09 -0.39
N SER A 281 14.45 7.82 -0.09
CA SER A 281 14.03 7.19 1.16
C SER A 281 15.08 6.20 1.62
N TYR A 282 15.23 6.06 2.93
CA TYR A 282 16.04 5.02 3.55
C TYR A 282 15.24 4.34 4.65
N THR A 283 15.16 3.01 4.59
CA THR A 283 14.47 2.20 5.58
C THR A 283 15.44 1.15 6.13
N LEU A 284 15.43 0.95 7.45
CA LEU A 284 16.29 -0.02 8.11
C LEU A 284 15.55 -0.73 9.25
N PRO A 285 15.84 -2.00 9.52
CA PRO A 285 15.34 -2.71 10.70
C PRO A 285 16.03 -2.16 11.97
N LEU A 286 15.22 -1.93 13.02
CA LEU A 286 15.68 -1.48 14.34
C LEU A 286 15.63 -2.67 15.32
N GLY A 287 16.64 -3.54 15.25
CA GLY A 287 16.68 -4.80 15.98
C GLY A 287 15.89 -5.93 15.28
N THR A 288 15.63 -7.02 16.02
CA THR A 288 15.12 -8.29 15.46
C THR A 288 13.63 -8.52 15.70
N SER A 289 12.89 -7.51 16.16
CA SER A 289 11.46 -7.64 16.47
C SER A 289 10.54 -7.39 15.28
N GLY A 290 11.09 -6.94 14.16
CA GLY A 290 10.34 -6.43 13.01
C GLY A 290 10.12 -4.91 13.04
N LEU A 291 10.58 -4.20 14.10
CA LEU A 291 10.54 -2.74 14.13
C LEU A 291 11.43 -2.18 13.01
N ARG A 292 10.94 -1.20 12.25
CA ARG A 292 11.65 -0.53 11.16
C ARG A 292 11.61 0.98 11.33
N GLY A 293 12.73 1.65 11.04
CA GLY A 293 12.83 3.09 10.92
C GLY A 293 12.89 3.51 9.47
N SER A 294 12.26 4.64 9.13
CA SER A 294 12.29 5.20 7.78
C SER A 294 12.58 6.69 7.82
N LEU A 295 13.36 7.17 6.85
CA LEU A 295 13.60 8.57 6.57
C LEU A 295 13.31 8.83 5.09
N GLY A 296 12.71 9.98 4.78
CA GLY A 296 12.40 10.36 3.41
C GLY A 296 12.54 11.84 3.18
N TYR A 297 12.94 12.20 1.97
CA TYR A 297 12.95 13.56 1.46
C TYR A 297 12.39 13.58 0.05
N THR A 298 11.51 14.55 -0.24
CA THR A 298 11.03 14.82 -1.60
C THR A 298 11.11 16.29 -1.94
N SER A 299 11.35 16.56 -3.21
CA SER A 299 11.33 17.89 -3.81
C SER A 299 10.50 17.84 -5.09
N LEU A 300 9.63 18.81 -5.25
CA LEU A 300 8.79 18.98 -6.42
C LEU A 300 8.90 20.42 -6.88
N HIS A 301 9.03 20.62 -8.20
CA HIS A 301 8.98 21.91 -8.87
C HIS A 301 8.00 21.82 -10.03
N TYR A 302 7.24 22.89 -10.24
CA TYR A 302 6.30 22.97 -11.35
C TYR A 302 6.18 24.39 -11.89
N ARG A 303 5.73 24.48 -13.13
CA ARG A 303 5.22 25.69 -13.78
C ARG A 303 3.85 25.38 -14.37
N LEU A 304 2.94 26.35 -14.39
CA LEU A 304 1.65 26.17 -15.02
C LEU A 304 1.72 26.67 -16.46
N GLY A 305 1.25 25.85 -17.38
CA GLY A 305 1.06 26.18 -18.78
C GLY A 305 -0.39 26.53 -19.09
N LYS A 306 -0.72 26.56 -20.38
CA LYS A 306 -2.03 26.86 -20.92
C LYS A 306 -2.48 28.28 -20.54
N GLU A 307 -3.68 28.44 -20.01
CA GLU A 307 -4.26 29.72 -19.64
C GLU A 307 -3.46 30.47 -18.57
N PHE A 308 -2.58 29.77 -17.81
CA PHE A 308 -1.77 30.35 -16.75
C PHE A 308 -0.33 30.65 -17.18
N GLU A 309 0.04 30.42 -18.45
CA GLU A 309 1.39 30.63 -18.98
C GLU A 309 1.83 32.08 -18.86
N GLU A 310 0.94 33.03 -19.20
CA GLU A 310 1.22 34.47 -19.11
C GLU A 310 1.41 34.95 -17.66
N LEU A 311 0.90 34.23 -16.68
CA LEU A 311 1.07 34.53 -15.26
C LEU A 311 2.42 34.07 -14.72
N ASP A 312 3.25 33.36 -15.51
CA ASP A 312 4.48 32.69 -15.04
C ASP A 312 4.29 32.02 -13.65
N ALA A 313 3.08 31.41 -13.48
CA ALA A 313 2.72 30.79 -12.22
C ALA A 313 3.52 29.52 -12.01
N ARG A 314 4.29 29.46 -10.92
CA ARG A 314 5.22 28.37 -10.58
C ARG A 314 5.24 28.12 -9.09
N GLY A 315 5.73 26.95 -8.71
CA GLY A 315 5.88 26.66 -7.30
C GLY A 315 6.80 25.48 -7.01
N ALA A 316 7.06 25.32 -5.72
CA ALA A 316 7.89 24.26 -5.20
C ALA A 316 7.28 23.67 -3.94
N SER A 317 7.53 22.37 -3.73
CA SER A 317 7.20 21.70 -2.49
C SER A 317 8.38 20.84 -2.02
N ARG A 318 8.74 20.96 -0.74
CA ARG A 318 9.76 20.13 -0.09
C ARG A 318 9.15 19.44 1.11
N LEU A 319 9.36 18.14 1.22
CA LEU A 319 8.81 17.32 2.28
C LEU A 319 9.91 16.48 2.93
N HIS A 320 9.94 16.49 4.25
CA HIS A 320 10.74 15.60 5.09
C HIS A 320 9.80 14.68 5.84
N ARG A 321 10.13 13.39 5.89
CA ARG A 321 9.38 12.35 6.61
C ARG A 321 10.34 11.56 7.48
N ALA A 322 9.89 11.21 8.69
CA ALA A 322 10.52 10.22 9.55
C ALA A 322 9.44 9.31 10.12
N GLY A 323 9.66 8.00 10.07
CA GLY A 323 8.66 7.00 10.44
C GLY A 323 9.23 5.86 11.25
N LEU A 324 8.35 5.22 12.05
CA LEU A 324 8.58 3.98 12.78
C LEU A 324 7.44 3.02 12.47
N GLY A 325 7.76 1.87 11.86
CA GLY A 325 6.79 0.84 11.49
C GLY A 325 6.99 -0.43 12.32
N TYR A 326 5.89 -1.05 12.74
CA TYR A 326 5.92 -2.32 13.48
C TYR A 326 4.81 -3.27 13.03
N PRO A 327 5.13 -4.53 12.65
CA PRO A 327 4.14 -5.53 12.29
C PRO A 327 3.46 -6.09 13.55
N LEU A 328 2.21 -5.69 13.77
CA LEU A 328 1.38 -6.17 14.88
C LEU A 328 1.00 -7.65 14.70
N LEU A 329 0.56 -8.00 13.49
CA LEU A 329 0.25 -9.36 13.05
C LEU A 329 1.03 -9.66 11.76
N ARG A 330 1.73 -10.80 11.71
CA ARG A 330 2.39 -11.29 10.51
C ARG A 330 2.23 -12.79 10.41
N SER A 331 1.41 -13.25 9.47
CA SER A 331 1.13 -14.65 9.18
C SER A 331 0.97 -14.86 7.67
N GLY A 332 0.88 -16.10 7.21
CA GLY A 332 0.67 -16.41 5.80
C GLY A 332 -0.70 -16.00 5.26
N SER A 333 -1.70 -15.82 6.13
CA SER A 333 -3.08 -15.53 5.73
C SER A 333 -3.54 -14.11 6.05
N ALA A 334 -2.93 -13.44 7.03
CA ALA A 334 -3.33 -12.10 7.45
C ALA A 334 -2.14 -11.31 8.01
N ASN A 335 -2.09 -10.03 7.70
CA ASN A 335 -1.07 -9.11 8.13
C ASN A 335 -1.68 -7.82 8.64
N VAL A 336 -1.12 -7.25 9.70
CA VAL A 336 -1.47 -5.92 10.22
C VAL A 336 -0.19 -5.23 10.64
N GLU A 337 0.06 -4.06 10.10
CA GLU A 337 1.21 -3.21 10.44
C GLU A 337 0.73 -1.86 10.95
N MET A 338 1.47 -1.29 11.87
CA MET A 338 1.27 0.05 12.40
C MET A 338 2.50 0.89 12.04
N GLU A 339 2.28 2.10 11.54
CA GLU A 339 3.33 3.10 11.32
C GLU A 339 2.96 4.40 12.03
N LEU A 340 3.93 4.99 12.72
CA LEU A 340 3.87 6.35 13.23
C LEU A 340 4.86 7.19 12.45
N ALA A 341 4.39 8.21 11.72
CA ALA A 341 5.22 9.06 10.88
C ALA A 341 5.05 10.53 11.21
N TRP A 342 6.16 11.23 11.33
CA TRP A 342 6.21 12.68 11.36
C TRP A 342 6.56 13.22 9.98
N THR A 343 5.82 14.26 9.54
CA THR A 343 6.02 14.92 8.25
C THR A 343 6.16 16.42 8.44
N ARG A 344 7.09 17.03 7.71
CA ARG A 344 7.24 18.48 7.59
C ARG A 344 7.26 18.85 6.12
N ARG A 345 6.32 19.70 5.72
CA ARG A 345 6.14 20.16 4.34
C ARG A 345 6.29 21.67 4.27
N ARG A 346 7.03 22.16 3.26
CA ARG A 346 7.15 23.57 2.90
C ARG A 346 6.73 23.71 1.43
N GLN A 347 5.83 24.64 1.18
CA GLN A 347 5.27 24.90 -0.15
C GLN A 347 5.37 26.38 -0.45
N GLU A 348 5.80 26.70 -1.65
CA GLU A 348 6.04 28.04 -2.16
C GLU A 348 5.35 28.18 -3.50
N ASP A 349 4.58 29.24 -3.69
CA ASP A 349 3.91 29.58 -4.93
C ASP A 349 4.32 31.01 -5.31
N ALA A 350 4.65 31.22 -6.58
CA ALA A 350 5.04 32.51 -7.13
C ALA A 350 4.30 32.76 -8.47
N SER A 351 4.09 34.01 -8.82
CA SER A 351 3.51 34.42 -10.09
C SER A 351 4.06 35.79 -10.48
N LEU A 352 4.31 36.01 -11.77
CA LEU A 352 4.86 37.27 -12.31
C LEU A 352 6.18 37.70 -11.60
N GLY A 353 6.97 36.74 -11.13
CA GLY A 353 8.22 36.97 -10.43
C GLY A 353 8.11 37.31 -8.94
N GLU A 354 6.90 37.42 -8.40
CA GLU A 354 6.63 37.72 -6.99
C GLU A 354 6.19 36.46 -6.22
N ASP A 355 6.68 36.33 -4.98
CA ASP A 355 6.24 35.26 -4.08
C ASP A 355 4.78 35.52 -3.65
N LEU A 356 3.89 34.62 -4.01
CA LEU A 356 2.46 34.72 -3.70
C LEU A 356 2.11 34.11 -2.36
N ARG A 357 2.67 32.93 -2.05
CA ARG A 357 2.26 32.17 -0.88
C ARG A 357 3.38 31.28 -0.35
N LEU A 358 3.60 31.34 0.95
CA LEU A 358 4.47 30.41 1.67
C LEU A 358 3.67 29.67 2.74
N ARG A 359 3.64 28.34 2.65
CA ARG A 359 2.93 27.47 3.58
C ARG A 359 3.88 26.47 4.21
N ARG A 360 3.69 26.21 5.51
CA ARG A 360 4.45 25.22 6.26
C ARG A 360 3.47 24.32 7.01
N LEU A 361 3.48 23.02 6.70
CA LEU A 361 2.67 22.04 7.37
C LEU A 361 3.56 21.10 8.16
N GLN A 362 3.09 20.71 9.34
CA GLN A 362 3.71 19.68 10.17
C GLN A 362 2.60 18.79 10.69
N ASP A 363 2.74 17.49 10.52
CA ASP A 363 1.77 16.53 10.97
C ASP A 363 2.40 15.26 11.53
N LEU A 364 1.63 14.59 12.37
CA LEU A 364 1.87 13.25 12.86
C LEU A 364 0.76 12.37 12.32
N THR A 365 1.14 11.30 11.64
CA THR A 365 0.22 10.32 11.08
C THR A 365 0.41 8.99 11.79
N LEU A 366 -0.67 8.43 12.32
CA LEU A 366 -0.77 7.05 12.73
C LEU A 366 -1.47 6.28 11.61
N SER A 367 -0.76 5.36 10.98
CA SER A 367 -1.27 4.47 9.94
C SER A 367 -1.42 3.06 10.51
N LEU A 368 -2.59 2.45 10.27
CA LEU A 368 -2.81 1.02 10.43
C LEU A 368 -3.13 0.48 9.04
N PHE A 369 -2.41 -0.53 8.61
CA PHE A 369 -2.65 -1.14 7.32
C PHE A 369 -2.46 -2.64 7.39
N GLY A 370 -3.14 -3.34 6.50
CA GLY A 370 -3.08 -4.78 6.50
C GLY A 370 -3.77 -5.40 5.32
N ASP A 371 -3.63 -6.71 5.26
CA ASP A 371 -4.29 -7.53 4.27
C ASP A 371 -4.69 -8.89 4.85
N ALA A 372 -5.66 -9.52 4.20
CA ALA A 372 -6.11 -10.86 4.54
C ALA A 372 -6.50 -11.63 3.27
N VAL A 373 -6.09 -12.90 3.22
CA VAL A 373 -6.49 -13.86 2.19
C VAL A 373 -7.64 -14.70 2.74
N HIS A 374 -8.72 -14.77 1.99
CA HIS A 374 -9.93 -15.55 2.35
C HIS A 374 -9.95 -16.84 1.56
N GLY A 375 -10.05 -17.97 2.26
CA GLY A 375 -10.26 -19.30 1.66
C GLY A 375 -11.73 -19.60 1.37
N GLY A 376 -12.02 -20.82 0.88
CA GLY A 376 -13.36 -21.32 0.59
C GLY A 376 -13.78 -21.11 -0.88
N HIS A 377 -15.06 -21.41 -1.18
CA HIS A 377 -15.59 -21.27 -2.54
C HIS A 377 -15.44 -19.82 -3.01
N GLY A 378 -14.67 -19.62 -4.08
CA GLY A 378 -14.44 -18.34 -4.68
C GLY A 378 -13.30 -17.53 -4.11
N GLY A 379 -12.63 -17.90 -3.03
CA GLY A 379 -11.45 -17.21 -2.50
C GLY A 379 -11.50 -15.69 -2.59
N GLY A 380 -10.64 -14.98 -1.91
CA GLY A 380 -10.59 -13.52 -2.02
C GLY A 380 -9.40 -12.92 -1.31
N HIS A 381 -9.20 -11.62 -1.52
CA HIS A 381 -8.17 -10.85 -0.86
C HIS A 381 -8.71 -9.48 -0.47
N THR A 382 -8.51 -9.11 0.78
CA THR A 382 -8.84 -7.78 1.29
C THR A 382 -7.56 -7.07 1.69
N ALA A 383 -7.37 -5.83 1.27
CA ALA A 383 -6.30 -4.96 1.74
C ALA A 383 -6.90 -3.61 2.18
N TRP A 384 -6.34 -3.02 3.22
CA TRP A 384 -6.84 -1.77 3.78
C TRP A 384 -5.73 -0.92 4.38
N ILE A 385 -5.95 0.40 4.40
CA ILE A 385 -5.12 1.39 5.06
C ILE A 385 -6.07 2.35 5.79
N ALA A 386 -5.80 2.61 7.07
CA ALA A 386 -6.50 3.60 7.87
C ALA A 386 -5.48 4.57 8.47
N ASP A 387 -5.56 5.85 8.08
CA ASP A 387 -4.69 6.91 8.57
C ASP A 387 -5.46 7.84 9.51
N PHE A 388 -4.83 8.18 10.61
CA PHE A 388 -5.25 9.23 11.53
C PHE A 388 -4.18 10.31 11.56
N VAL A 389 -4.51 11.48 11.02
CA VAL A 389 -3.58 12.59 10.84
C VAL A 389 -3.95 13.71 11.79
N ARG A 390 -2.95 14.24 12.51
CA ARG A 390 -3.08 15.45 13.30
C ARG A 390 -1.92 16.38 13.01
N GLY A 391 -2.22 17.61 12.64
CA GLY A 391 -1.20 18.53 12.21
C GLY A 391 -1.52 19.99 12.46
N ARG A 392 -0.61 20.82 11.98
CA ARG A 392 -0.72 22.27 11.98
C ARG A 392 -0.23 22.84 10.66
N ALA A 393 -1.06 23.69 10.06
CA ALA A 393 -0.72 24.53 8.92
C ALA A 393 -0.38 25.93 9.40
N ARG A 394 0.68 26.52 8.86
CA ARG A 394 1.09 27.91 9.09
C ARG A 394 1.26 28.60 7.74
N LEU A 395 0.47 29.66 7.54
CA LEU A 395 0.67 30.61 6.45
C LEU A 395 1.58 31.74 6.93
N GLU A 396 2.28 32.38 6.03
CA GLU A 396 3.05 33.57 6.32
C GLU A 396 2.13 34.73 6.74
N GLU A 397 2.60 35.62 7.65
CA GLU A 397 1.75 36.69 8.24
C GLU A 397 1.11 37.57 7.17
N ALA A 398 1.81 37.85 6.06
CA ALA A 398 1.27 38.62 4.95
C ALA A 398 0.00 38.04 4.31
N TRP A 399 -0.25 36.73 4.47
CA TRP A 399 -1.39 36.00 3.90
C TRP A 399 -2.48 35.70 4.91
N LEU A 400 -2.23 35.88 6.21
CA LEU A 400 -3.26 35.68 7.25
C LEU A 400 -4.42 36.67 7.10
N GLU A 401 -4.14 37.86 6.58
CA GLU A 401 -5.16 38.87 6.32
C GLU A 401 -6.14 38.45 5.20
N PHE A 402 -5.72 37.54 4.31
CA PHE A 402 -6.48 37.04 3.17
C PHE A 402 -7.00 35.61 3.37
N ASP A 403 -6.73 34.96 4.51
CA ASP A 403 -7.18 33.60 4.84
C ASP A 403 -8.43 33.49 5.75
N PRO A 404 -9.12 34.58 6.17
CA PRO A 404 -10.32 34.43 7.02
C PRO A 404 -11.41 33.57 6.36
N ALA A 405 -11.44 33.55 5.06
CA ALA A 405 -12.41 32.76 4.29
C ALA A 405 -12.08 31.26 4.18
N ALA A 406 -10.82 30.91 4.20
CA ALA A 406 -10.38 29.50 4.04
C ALA A 406 -10.18 28.80 5.38
N ALA A 407 -9.95 29.53 6.48
CA ALA A 407 -9.70 29.03 7.84
C ALA A 407 -8.72 27.83 7.88
N VAL A 408 -7.67 27.90 7.02
CA VAL A 408 -6.69 26.82 6.86
C VAL A 408 -5.56 26.93 7.86
N HIS A 409 -5.28 28.19 8.32
CA HIS A 409 -4.25 28.42 9.32
C HIS A 409 -4.64 27.83 10.68
N GLY A 410 -3.81 26.99 11.24
CA GLY A 410 -4.05 26.46 12.56
C GLY A 410 -3.88 24.94 12.65
N ARG A 411 -4.61 24.34 13.57
CA ARG A 411 -4.61 22.89 13.79
C ARG A 411 -5.66 22.22 12.93
N TYR A 412 -5.31 21.06 12.37
CA TYR A 412 -6.24 20.20 11.67
C TYR A 412 -6.11 18.75 12.14
N SER A 413 -7.17 18.00 11.94
CA SER A 413 -7.14 16.54 12.04
C SER A 413 -8.04 15.94 10.97
N MET A 414 -7.65 14.76 10.49
CA MET A 414 -8.43 14.02 9.51
C MET A 414 -8.21 12.52 9.66
N ALA A 415 -9.18 11.74 9.19
CA ALA A 415 -9.07 10.31 9.01
C ALA A 415 -9.19 9.98 7.52
N ARG A 416 -8.41 9.01 7.06
CA ARG A 416 -8.46 8.44 5.72
C ARG A 416 -8.67 6.94 5.80
N LEU A 417 -9.38 6.39 4.84
CA LEU A 417 -9.58 4.96 4.69
C LEU A 417 -9.42 4.60 3.22
N GLU A 418 -8.57 3.62 2.97
CA GLU A 418 -8.48 2.93 1.69
C GLU A 418 -8.81 1.46 1.92
N LEU A 419 -9.76 0.92 1.18
CA LEU A 419 -10.17 -0.48 1.25
C LEU A 419 -10.23 -1.03 -0.16
N ARG A 420 -9.63 -2.19 -0.36
CA ARG A 420 -9.77 -2.98 -1.58
C ARG A 420 -10.21 -4.39 -1.20
N HIS A 421 -11.21 -4.89 -1.90
CA HIS A 421 -11.64 -6.28 -1.81
C HIS A 421 -11.73 -6.90 -3.20
N ASP A 422 -11.01 -7.99 -3.40
CA ASP A 422 -11.05 -8.82 -4.60
C ASP A 422 -11.73 -10.14 -4.25
N ARG A 423 -12.70 -10.59 -5.06
CA ARG A 423 -13.40 -11.85 -4.88
C ARG A 423 -13.50 -12.60 -6.20
N TRP A 424 -13.03 -13.83 -6.21
CA TRP A 424 -13.22 -14.74 -7.33
C TRP A 424 -14.68 -15.22 -7.40
N LEU A 425 -15.28 -15.10 -8.58
CA LEU A 425 -16.66 -15.55 -8.89
C LEU A 425 -16.64 -16.87 -9.67
N GLY A 426 -15.49 -17.30 -10.13
CA GLY A 426 -15.23 -18.49 -10.92
C GLY A 426 -13.77 -18.52 -11.37
N PRO A 427 -13.38 -19.44 -12.26
CA PRO A 427 -11.98 -19.59 -12.68
C PRO A 427 -11.44 -18.34 -13.42
N ASP A 428 -12.28 -17.67 -14.20
CA ASP A 428 -11.88 -16.57 -15.07
C ASP A 428 -12.45 -15.22 -14.69
N TRP A 429 -13.34 -15.17 -13.67
CA TRP A 429 -14.02 -13.96 -13.29
C TRP A 429 -13.71 -13.55 -11.86
N TYR A 430 -13.45 -12.26 -11.63
CA TYR A 430 -13.40 -11.71 -10.29
C TYR A 430 -14.01 -10.32 -10.22
N LEU A 431 -14.58 -10.02 -9.07
CA LEU A 431 -15.07 -8.68 -8.70
C LEU A 431 -14.01 -7.98 -7.87
N ARG A 432 -13.74 -6.73 -8.19
CA ARG A 432 -12.91 -5.82 -7.39
C ARG A 432 -13.73 -4.64 -6.94
N ALA A 433 -13.73 -4.40 -5.65
CA ALA A 433 -14.29 -3.20 -5.04
C ALA A 433 -13.16 -2.39 -4.38
N ARG A 434 -13.12 -1.07 -4.61
CA ARG A 434 -12.24 -0.15 -3.93
C ARG A 434 -13.04 0.99 -3.35
N LEU A 435 -12.79 1.29 -2.08
CA LEU A 435 -13.37 2.42 -1.36
C LEU A 435 -12.22 3.28 -0.85
N ASN A 436 -12.19 4.54 -1.26
CA ASN A 436 -11.29 5.55 -0.70
C ASN A 436 -12.13 6.64 -0.06
N GLY A 437 -11.79 7.04 1.16
CA GLY A 437 -12.53 8.06 1.88
C GLY A 437 -11.64 8.93 2.75
N GLN A 438 -12.07 10.17 2.96
CA GLN A 438 -11.45 11.13 3.86
C GLN A 438 -12.51 11.90 4.61
N ARG A 439 -12.30 12.10 5.91
CA ARG A 439 -13.09 13.00 6.74
C ARG A 439 -12.18 13.93 7.53
N ALA A 440 -12.36 15.22 7.35
CA ALA A 440 -11.66 16.27 8.08
C ALA A 440 -12.53 16.87 9.19
N ASN A 441 -11.90 17.48 10.18
CA ASN A 441 -12.59 18.21 11.27
C ASN A 441 -12.76 19.72 11.00
N GLY A 442 -12.19 20.24 9.93
CA GLY A 442 -12.21 21.65 9.52
C GLY A 442 -11.65 21.80 8.12
N ASN A 443 -11.50 23.03 7.65
CA ASN A 443 -10.94 23.32 6.35
C ASN A 443 -9.47 22.90 6.26
N LEU A 444 -9.09 22.29 5.14
CA LEU A 444 -7.77 21.75 4.89
C LEU A 444 -7.01 22.58 3.85
N ASP A 445 -5.70 22.61 4.02
CA ASP A 445 -4.78 23.04 2.95
C ASP A 445 -4.98 22.20 1.69
N SER A 446 -4.82 22.80 0.53
CA SER A 446 -5.00 22.15 -0.77
C SER A 446 -4.19 20.85 -0.94
N SER A 447 -3.02 20.74 -0.29
CA SER A 447 -2.20 19.53 -0.30
C SER A 447 -2.80 18.35 0.47
N LEU A 448 -3.82 18.60 1.29
CA LEU A 448 -4.45 17.61 2.16
C LEU A 448 -5.88 17.27 1.71
N GLN A 449 -6.45 18.02 0.77
CA GLN A 449 -7.81 17.82 0.30
C GLN A 449 -7.99 16.49 -0.43
N PHE A 450 -9.17 15.92 -0.31
CA PHE A 450 -9.63 14.79 -1.10
C PHE A 450 -10.00 15.25 -2.52
N VAL A 451 -9.89 14.35 -3.50
CA VAL A 451 -10.21 14.67 -4.92
C VAL A 451 -10.96 13.51 -5.54
N LEU A 452 -12.03 13.82 -6.29
CA LEU A 452 -12.83 12.80 -6.95
C LEU A 452 -12.26 12.36 -8.29
N GLY A 453 -11.83 13.27 -9.16
CA GLY A 453 -11.46 12.95 -10.54
C GLY A 453 -10.14 12.21 -10.71
N GLY A 454 -9.94 11.66 -11.90
CA GLY A 454 -8.73 10.95 -12.31
C GLY A 454 -8.81 9.42 -12.20
N PRO A 455 -7.75 8.69 -12.62
CA PRO A 455 -7.75 7.23 -12.70
C PRO A 455 -7.85 6.53 -11.34
N ALA A 456 -7.42 7.18 -10.25
CA ALA A 456 -7.58 6.69 -8.88
C ALA A 456 -8.90 7.16 -8.22
N GLY A 457 -9.76 7.82 -8.96
CA GLY A 457 -11.04 8.37 -8.53
C GLY A 457 -12.17 7.99 -9.50
N VAL A 458 -13.01 8.96 -9.88
CA VAL A 458 -14.08 8.81 -10.86
C VAL A 458 -13.48 9.00 -12.26
N ARG A 459 -13.26 7.89 -12.98
CA ARG A 459 -12.46 7.81 -14.21
C ARG A 459 -13.04 8.55 -15.42
N GLY A 460 -14.27 9.01 -15.36
CA GLY A 460 -14.89 9.86 -16.40
C GLY A 460 -14.47 11.33 -16.35
N TYR A 461 -13.69 11.75 -15.35
CA TYR A 461 -13.31 13.13 -15.12
C TYR A 461 -11.79 13.32 -15.07
N PRO A 462 -11.27 14.51 -15.44
CA PRO A 462 -9.85 14.80 -15.38
C PRO A 462 -9.31 14.74 -13.93
N VAL A 463 -7.99 14.69 -13.79
CA VAL A 463 -7.35 14.74 -12.47
C VAL A 463 -7.62 16.07 -11.79
N ASN A 464 -7.71 16.07 -10.46
CA ASN A 464 -8.05 17.22 -9.63
C ASN A 464 -9.49 17.75 -9.78
N GLU A 465 -10.36 17.09 -10.54
CA GLU A 465 -11.78 17.42 -10.54
C GLU A 465 -12.37 17.21 -9.15
N ALA A 466 -13.15 18.18 -8.66
CA ALA A 466 -13.84 18.13 -7.38
C ALA A 466 -12.93 17.89 -6.18
N ALA A 467 -12.09 18.87 -5.82
CA ALA A 467 -11.29 18.85 -4.60
C ALA A 467 -12.09 19.33 -3.38
N GLY A 468 -11.88 18.69 -2.20
CA GLY A 468 -12.56 19.09 -0.97
C GLY A 468 -11.97 18.52 0.29
N ASP A 469 -12.43 19.01 1.44
CA ASP A 469 -11.90 18.62 2.76
C ASP A 469 -12.31 17.20 3.16
N SER A 470 -13.50 16.76 2.72
CA SER A 470 -14.01 15.41 2.99
C SER A 470 -14.66 14.82 1.74
N GLY A 471 -14.58 13.53 1.57
CA GLY A 471 -15.18 12.85 0.42
C GLY A 471 -14.97 11.35 0.47
N ALA A 472 -15.60 10.65 -0.47
CA ALA A 472 -15.43 9.23 -0.68
C ALA A 472 -15.59 8.87 -2.15
N VAL A 473 -14.89 7.84 -2.61
CA VAL A 473 -15.00 7.25 -3.95
C VAL A 473 -15.14 5.75 -3.81
N LEU A 474 -16.16 5.18 -4.44
CA LEU A 474 -16.32 3.76 -4.65
C LEU A 474 -16.07 3.43 -6.12
N GLN A 475 -15.15 2.51 -6.39
CA GLN A 475 -14.89 1.94 -7.70
C GLN A 475 -15.24 0.45 -7.69
N LEU A 476 -16.11 0.02 -8.60
CA LEU A 476 -16.47 -1.38 -8.79
C LEU A 476 -15.99 -1.84 -10.17
N GLU A 477 -15.28 -2.96 -10.21
CA GLU A 477 -14.72 -3.53 -11.44
C GLU A 477 -15.10 -5.01 -11.55
N LEU A 478 -15.71 -5.41 -12.65
CA LEU A 478 -15.93 -6.81 -13.00
C LEU A 478 -14.90 -7.21 -14.06
N HIS A 479 -13.99 -8.10 -13.67
CA HIS A 479 -12.87 -8.54 -14.47
C HIS A 479 -13.13 -9.92 -15.08
N ARG A 480 -12.66 -10.12 -16.31
CA ARG A 480 -12.58 -11.41 -16.97
C ARG A 480 -11.17 -11.65 -17.49
N LEU A 481 -10.58 -12.77 -17.07
CA LEU A 481 -9.34 -13.25 -17.64
C LEU A 481 -9.60 -13.78 -19.05
N LEU A 482 -8.97 -13.19 -20.05
CA LEU A 482 -9.11 -13.54 -21.46
C LEU A 482 -8.07 -14.57 -21.91
N GLY A 483 -6.96 -14.66 -21.19
CA GLY A 483 -5.89 -15.62 -21.45
C GLY A 483 -4.82 -15.57 -20.40
N THR A 484 -4.30 -16.76 -20.07
CA THR A 484 -3.16 -16.97 -19.19
C THR A 484 -2.20 -17.94 -19.87
N GLY A 485 -0.90 -17.63 -19.91
CA GLY A 485 0.08 -18.51 -20.56
C GLY A 485 1.43 -17.85 -20.77
N GLY A 486 2.27 -18.43 -21.66
CA GLY A 486 3.61 -17.93 -21.96
C GLY A 486 3.67 -16.48 -22.47
N ASP A 487 2.57 -15.97 -23.02
CA ASP A 487 2.42 -14.60 -23.49
C ASP A 487 1.93 -13.61 -22.43
N GLY A 488 1.75 -14.07 -21.20
CA GLY A 488 1.30 -13.25 -20.07
C GLY A 488 -0.16 -13.45 -19.73
N GLU A 489 -0.68 -12.58 -18.87
CA GLU A 489 -2.06 -12.53 -18.42
C GLU A 489 -2.73 -11.30 -19.03
N LEU A 490 -3.81 -11.50 -19.76
CA LEU A 490 -4.66 -10.45 -20.30
C LEU A 490 -6.00 -10.50 -19.59
N ASP A 491 -6.41 -9.39 -19.00
CA ASP A 491 -7.72 -9.25 -18.39
C ASP A 491 -8.47 -8.03 -18.96
N ALA A 492 -9.76 -8.20 -19.25
CA ALA A 492 -10.68 -7.13 -19.60
C ALA A 492 -11.62 -6.87 -18.43
N TYR A 493 -11.99 -5.60 -18.22
CA TYR A 493 -12.91 -5.25 -17.14
C TYR A 493 -13.90 -4.18 -17.54
N LEU A 494 -15.09 -4.28 -16.96
CA LEU A 494 -16.08 -3.21 -16.93
C LEU A 494 -16.02 -2.56 -15.56
N PHE A 495 -16.29 -1.26 -15.51
CA PHE A 495 -16.29 -0.54 -14.24
C PHE A 495 -17.41 0.47 -14.10
N ALA A 496 -17.77 0.73 -12.84
CA ALA A 496 -18.62 1.83 -12.42
C ALA A 496 -17.96 2.54 -11.23
N ASP A 497 -17.83 3.85 -11.31
CA ASP A 497 -17.26 4.70 -10.29
C ASP A 497 -18.30 5.68 -9.78
N HIS A 498 -18.34 5.90 -8.47
CA HIS A 498 -19.15 6.93 -7.84
C HIS A 498 -18.35 7.60 -6.73
N GLY A 499 -18.38 8.93 -6.70
CA GLY A 499 -17.73 9.72 -5.67
C GLY A 499 -18.60 10.83 -5.15
N ILE A 500 -18.44 11.15 -3.87
CA ILE A 500 -19.09 12.27 -3.19
C ILE A 500 -18.05 13.16 -2.56
N ILE A 501 -18.27 14.47 -2.59
CA ILE A 501 -17.36 15.48 -2.06
C ILE A 501 -18.09 16.47 -1.17
N ARG A 502 -17.42 16.89 -0.11
CA ARG A 502 -17.70 18.12 0.62
C ARG A 502 -16.52 19.05 0.44
N GLN A 503 -16.70 20.15 -0.31
CA GLN A 503 -15.62 21.04 -0.70
C GLN A 503 -14.98 21.73 0.52
N ARG A 504 -15.82 22.29 1.41
CA ARG A 504 -15.40 22.95 2.65
C ARG A 504 -16.17 22.42 3.85
N GLN A 505 -15.43 22.09 4.92
CA GLN A 505 -16.04 21.69 6.19
C GLN A 505 -16.80 22.84 6.82
N ASP A 506 -16.17 24.03 6.84
CA ASP A 506 -16.72 25.28 7.30
C ASP A 506 -16.83 26.22 6.10
N PRO A 507 -17.97 26.22 5.38
CA PRO A 507 -18.16 27.06 4.22
C PRO A 507 -18.26 28.52 4.62
N TRP A 508 -17.62 29.39 3.83
CA TRP A 508 -17.68 30.83 3.98
C TRP A 508 -18.42 31.44 2.80
N GLY A 509 -19.41 32.29 3.09
CA GLY A 509 -20.25 32.88 2.06
C GLY A 509 -21.24 31.90 1.44
N TYR A 510 -21.79 32.27 0.27
CA TYR A 510 -22.74 31.45 -0.46
C TYR A 510 -22.00 30.37 -1.28
N MET A 511 -22.15 29.11 -0.89
CA MET A 511 -21.61 27.94 -1.59
C MET A 511 -22.73 26.92 -1.82
N PRO A 512 -23.59 27.09 -2.83
CA PRO A 512 -24.75 26.22 -3.05
C PRO A 512 -24.34 24.76 -3.30
N ASP A 513 -23.24 24.55 -3.98
CA ASP A 513 -22.74 23.22 -4.40
C ASP A 513 -21.60 22.70 -3.51
N ASN A 514 -21.61 23.05 -2.20
CA ASN A 514 -20.60 22.56 -1.26
C ASN A 514 -20.58 21.02 -1.12
N HIS A 515 -21.70 20.36 -1.47
CA HIS A 515 -21.83 18.90 -1.48
C HIS A 515 -22.38 18.43 -2.82
N TYR A 516 -21.65 17.59 -3.52
CA TYR A 516 -22.14 16.95 -4.74
C TYR A 516 -21.42 15.62 -5.00
N GLY A 517 -21.89 14.92 -6.02
CA GLY A 517 -21.31 13.65 -6.43
C GLY A 517 -21.01 13.62 -7.92
N LEU A 518 -20.03 12.79 -8.28
CA LEU A 518 -19.67 12.49 -9.65
C LEU A 518 -19.78 11.00 -9.89
N SER A 519 -20.20 10.60 -11.09
CA SER A 519 -20.28 9.19 -11.48
C SER A 519 -19.66 8.98 -12.86
N ALA A 520 -19.13 7.79 -13.08
CA ALA A 520 -18.63 7.35 -14.38
C ALA A 520 -18.82 5.86 -14.56
N ALA A 521 -18.90 5.43 -15.82
CA ALA A 521 -18.85 4.03 -16.19
C ALA A 521 -17.84 3.85 -17.34
N GLY A 522 -17.34 2.65 -17.53
CA GLY A 522 -16.38 2.42 -18.61
C GLY A 522 -15.87 1.00 -18.68
N LEU A 523 -14.83 0.84 -19.48
CA LEU A 523 -14.16 -0.43 -19.71
C LEU A 523 -12.65 -0.25 -19.75
N GLY A 524 -11.94 -1.33 -19.51
CA GLY A 524 -10.48 -1.33 -19.58
C GLY A 524 -9.90 -2.68 -19.92
N LEU A 525 -8.62 -2.64 -20.26
CA LEU A 525 -7.77 -3.80 -20.54
C LEU A 525 -6.52 -3.70 -19.68
N ARG A 526 -6.08 -4.84 -19.12
CA ARG A 526 -4.83 -4.96 -18.42
C ARG A 526 -4.04 -6.15 -18.97
N TRP A 527 -2.78 -5.91 -19.24
CA TRP A 527 -1.85 -6.94 -19.70
C TRP A 527 -0.61 -6.97 -18.81
N ASN A 528 -0.31 -8.14 -18.28
CA ASN A 528 0.84 -8.40 -17.43
C ASN A 528 1.73 -9.46 -18.07
N ARG A 529 3.02 -9.16 -18.27
CA ARG A 529 4.00 -10.12 -18.81
C ARG A 529 5.39 -9.83 -18.31
N ARG A 530 6.03 -10.78 -17.64
CA ARG A 530 7.46 -10.72 -17.23
C ARG A 530 7.90 -9.36 -16.66
N GLY A 531 7.12 -8.84 -15.70
CA GLY A 531 7.38 -7.54 -15.07
C GLY A 531 6.88 -6.33 -15.85
N PHE A 532 6.43 -6.49 -17.10
CA PHE A 532 5.71 -5.47 -17.85
C PHE A 532 4.23 -5.48 -17.48
N THR A 533 3.67 -4.31 -17.27
CA THR A 533 2.22 -4.11 -17.05
C THR A 533 1.76 -2.97 -17.93
N ALA A 534 0.74 -3.22 -18.74
CA ALA A 534 0.02 -2.20 -19.49
C ALA A 534 -1.42 -2.13 -18.97
N ASN A 535 -1.92 -0.95 -18.71
CA ASN A 535 -3.32 -0.70 -18.37
C ASN A 535 -3.87 0.39 -19.27
N LEU A 536 -5.04 0.12 -19.87
CA LEU A 536 -5.78 1.06 -20.70
C LEU A 536 -7.21 1.11 -20.20
N ALA A 537 -7.79 2.29 -20.02
CA ALA A 537 -9.17 2.45 -19.59
C ALA A 537 -9.83 3.64 -20.27
N VAL A 538 -11.10 3.49 -20.60
CA VAL A 538 -11.97 4.57 -21.10
C VAL A 538 -13.11 4.74 -20.12
N GLY A 539 -13.22 5.93 -19.53
CA GLY A 539 -14.29 6.33 -18.61
C GLY A 539 -15.18 7.40 -19.23
N VAL A 540 -16.49 7.19 -19.14
CA VAL A 540 -17.52 8.14 -19.61
C VAL A 540 -18.21 8.73 -18.38
N PRO A 541 -18.32 10.07 -18.26
CA PRO A 541 -19.05 10.69 -17.17
C PRO A 541 -20.55 10.38 -17.26
N VAL A 542 -21.16 10.11 -16.11
CA VAL A 542 -22.60 9.82 -15.98
C VAL A 542 -23.24 10.86 -15.07
N GLY A 543 -24.38 11.42 -15.49
CA GLY A 543 -25.07 12.48 -14.74
C GLY A 543 -24.46 13.88 -14.93
N ASN A 544 -24.70 14.80 -14.01
CA ASN A 544 -24.24 16.18 -14.06
C ASN A 544 -22.91 16.37 -13.30
N ASN A 545 -22.21 17.48 -13.63
CA ASN A 545 -21.05 17.95 -12.86
C ASN A 545 -21.38 19.31 -12.23
N PRO A 546 -21.94 19.35 -11.00
CA PRO A 546 -22.30 20.60 -10.35
C PRO A 546 -21.11 21.51 -10.04
N GLY A 547 -19.90 20.94 -9.91
CA GLY A 547 -18.67 21.70 -9.67
C GLY A 547 -18.03 22.27 -10.95
N GLY A 548 -18.53 21.91 -12.12
CA GLY A 548 -18.04 22.41 -13.41
C GLY A 548 -18.61 23.78 -13.76
N LEU A 549 -17.92 24.52 -14.61
CA LEU A 549 -18.37 25.78 -15.14
C LEU A 549 -19.10 25.54 -16.46
N ASP A 550 -20.31 26.07 -16.62
CA ASP A 550 -21.11 26.00 -17.85
C ASP A 550 -21.25 24.58 -18.45
N GLY A 551 -21.18 23.55 -17.59
CA GLY A 551 -21.22 22.15 -17.99
C GLY A 551 -19.89 21.53 -18.37
N ASP A 552 -18.79 22.27 -18.37
CA ASP A 552 -17.43 21.81 -18.59
C ASP A 552 -16.78 21.26 -17.31
N ASN A 553 -15.60 20.65 -17.44
CA ASN A 553 -14.80 20.24 -16.29
C ASN A 553 -14.09 21.45 -15.65
N GLN A 554 -13.68 21.32 -14.39
CA GLN A 554 -12.99 22.40 -13.66
C GLN A 554 -11.63 22.79 -14.29
N ASP A 555 -11.02 21.90 -15.08
CA ASP A 555 -9.79 22.19 -15.82
C ASP A 555 -10.04 22.90 -17.17
N GLY A 556 -11.27 23.33 -17.44
CA GLY A 556 -11.68 24.01 -18.67
C GLY A 556 -11.79 23.08 -19.89
N THR A 557 -11.72 21.77 -19.71
CA THR A 557 -11.98 20.82 -20.79
C THR A 557 -13.46 20.47 -20.87
N GLY A 558 -13.98 20.30 -22.09
CA GLY A 558 -15.36 19.87 -22.32
C GLY A 558 -15.61 18.48 -21.69
N ARG A 559 -16.85 18.24 -21.23
CA ARG A 559 -17.29 16.95 -20.73
C ARG A 559 -17.28 15.91 -21.85
N GLY A 560 -16.48 14.88 -21.69
CA GLY A 560 -16.34 13.80 -22.65
C GLY A 560 -15.64 12.59 -22.06
N PRO A 561 -15.56 11.49 -22.84
CA PRO A 561 -14.82 10.32 -22.40
C PRO A 561 -13.36 10.64 -22.05
N GLN A 562 -12.86 10.10 -20.95
CA GLN A 562 -11.46 10.19 -20.56
C GLN A 562 -10.77 8.89 -20.90
N LEU A 563 -9.62 8.99 -21.57
CA LEU A 563 -8.74 7.88 -21.88
C LEU A 563 -7.56 7.89 -20.91
N TRP A 564 -7.36 6.78 -20.22
CA TRP A 564 -6.26 6.58 -19.28
C TRP A 564 -5.37 5.45 -19.75
N PHE A 565 -4.06 5.66 -19.74
CA PHE A 565 -3.09 4.59 -19.96
C PHE A 565 -1.93 4.69 -18.98
N ASN A 566 -1.42 3.53 -18.60
CA ASN A 566 -0.20 3.40 -17.80
C ASN A 566 0.56 2.17 -18.26
N LEU A 567 1.82 2.37 -18.65
CA LEU A 567 2.76 1.33 -19.04
C LEU A 567 3.87 1.29 -18.00
N ARG A 568 4.18 0.13 -17.45
CA ARG A 568 5.23 -0.04 -16.46
C ARG A 568 6.08 -1.26 -16.78
N GLN A 569 7.39 -1.10 -16.73
CA GLN A 569 8.35 -2.19 -16.72
C GLN A 569 9.05 -2.23 -15.36
N ARG A 570 8.98 -3.36 -14.68
CA ARG A 570 9.80 -3.66 -13.50
C ARG A 570 11.08 -4.34 -13.95
N PHE A 571 12.18 -3.87 -13.40
CA PHE A 571 13.47 -4.53 -13.52
C PHE A 571 13.69 -5.29 -12.21
N ARG A 572 13.60 -6.60 -12.27
CA ARG A 572 14.21 -7.49 -11.32
C ARG A 572 15.19 -8.32 -12.14
N PRO A 573 16.47 -8.35 -11.76
CA PRO A 573 17.40 -9.29 -12.35
C PRO A 573 16.92 -10.70 -12.12
#